data_8a46c226248da6423b4fd1a240beef68
#
_entry.id   8a46c226248da6423b4fd1a240beef68
#
_cell.length_a   1.000
_cell.length_b   1.000
_cell.length_c   1.000
_cell.angle_alpha   90.00
_cell.angle_beta   90.00
_cell.angle_gamma   90.00
#
_symmetry.space_group_name_H-M   'P 1'
#
loop_
_entity.id
_entity.type
_entity.pdbx_description
1 polymer ?
#
loop_
_entity_poly.entity_id
_entity_poly.type
_entity_poly.pdbx_seq_one_letter_code
_entity_poly.pdbx_strand_id
1 'polypeptide(L)'
;VDKQLAEYFRLPDDPRFSFAYSNGDGRTGFFRFANATCFGKISGQAPASSLDQPLPEVALRQANSGEQPFPFNPPDLIDSIRSECYASHTNGAGEKSLPKQIARIGYYAVREILPVTVRRHFQRMYLSGWQDLPFPKWPVDFTIDDLHEQFLRERMLANGVTQMPFIWFWPDAASACAIMTHDVEAAGGKAFCSRLMDIDDAHHIKSSFQVIPEVRYSVEPAFLDSIRTRGFEVNVHDLNHDGSLFKEREEFSRRAVKINRYISEFKALGFRAGAMYRNQDWMSELNLSYDMSVPNVAHLEPQRGGCCTVMPYFIGDIVELPLTMTQDYSLFHIMEDYSIDVWKRQIDLVGGRNGLMTFISHPDYLQDDRAQRVYTDLLAYLDDLRHERNYWIPLPYQAAQWWRDRRAMRLVKSSNGWTIEGPNANRARVAYATIDSPGLRYSLEPTVAQTQPVG
;
A
#
# COMPACT_ATOMS: atom_id res chain seq x y z
N VAL A 1 -21.05 2.24 13.88
CA VAL A 1 -20.24 1.45 12.91
C VAL A 1 -18.88 1.19 13.50
N ASP A 2 -18.34 -0.01 13.28
CA ASP A 2 -16.96 -0.31 13.64
C ASP A 2 -15.98 0.61 12.92
N LYS A 3 -14.94 1.06 13.65
CA LYS A 3 -13.96 2.03 13.14
C LYS A 3 -13.28 1.55 11.85
N GLN A 4 -12.94 0.27 11.76
CA GLN A 4 -12.25 -0.29 10.60
C GLN A 4 -13.15 -0.29 9.35
N LEU A 5 -14.42 -0.74 9.47
CA LEU A 5 -15.39 -0.65 8.37
C LEU A 5 -15.71 0.79 7.99
N ALA A 6 -15.87 1.67 9.01
CA ALA A 6 -16.10 3.09 8.76
C ALA A 6 -14.95 3.75 8.02
N GLU A 7 -13.71 3.39 8.33
CA GLU A 7 -12.52 3.94 7.67
C GLU A 7 -12.39 3.44 6.24
N TYR A 8 -12.60 2.15 6.00
CA TYR A 8 -12.49 1.54 4.67
C TYR A 8 -13.62 1.98 3.73
N PHE A 9 -14.88 1.79 4.12
CA PHE A 9 -16.05 2.06 3.26
C PHE A 9 -16.65 3.45 3.42
N ARG A 10 -16.46 4.13 4.56
CA ARG A 10 -17.20 5.37 4.90
C ARG A 10 -18.70 5.16 4.87
N LEU A 11 -19.16 4.17 5.64
CA LEU A 11 -20.56 3.83 5.81
C LEU A 11 -21.32 4.93 6.57
N PRO A 12 -22.65 5.00 6.43
CA PRO A 12 -23.49 5.80 7.34
C PRO A 12 -23.27 5.37 8.80
N ASP A 13 -23.44 6.31 9.73
CA ASP A 13 -23.37 6.00 11.16
C ASP A 13 -24.57 5.18 11.60
N ASP A 14 -24.44 3.87 11.59
CA ASP A 14 -25.47 2.92 11.98
C ASP A 14 -24.90 1.90 12.98
N PRO A 15 -25.35 1.92 14.25
CA PRO A 15 -24.82 1.05 15.30
C PRO A 15 -24.99 -0.45 15.00
N ARG A 16 -25.92 -0.84 14.12
CA ARG A 16 -26.11 -2.24 13.69
C ARG A 16 -24.89 -2.82 12.97
N PHE A 17 -23.98 -1.95 12.49
CA PHE A 17 -22.74 -2.34 11.82
C PHE A 17 -21.50 -2.29 12.75
N SER A 18 -21.73 -2.29 14.06
CA SER A 18 -20.67 -2.55 15.04
C SER A 18 -20.46 -4.05 15.22
N PHE A 19 -19.24 -4.44 15.60
CA PHE A 19 -18.91 -5.86 15.81
C PHE A 19 -19.14 -6.26 17.28
N ALA A 20 -19.84 -7.39 17.47
CA ALA A 20 -19.67 -8.17 18.69
C ALA A 20 -18.54 -9.18 18.45
N TYR A 21 -17.57 -9.24 19.34
CA TYR A 21 -16.42 -10.14 19.21
C TYR A 21 -15.91 -10.63 20.57
N SER A 22 -15.17 -11.72 20.52
CA SER A 22 -14.43 -12.27 21.64
C SER A 22 -12.96 -11.87 21.51
N ASN A 23 -12.41 -11.36 22.60
CA ASN A 23 -10.99 -11.03 22.67
C ASN A 23 -10.15 -12.30 22.81
N GLY A 24 -10.13 -13.23 21.96
CA GLY A 24 -9.36 -14.47 22.05
C GLY A 24 -8.41 -14.58 23.24
N ASP A 25 -8.53 -15.62 24.01
CA ASP A 25 -7.77 -15.87 25.25
C ASP A 25 -6.48 -16.67 25.02
N GLY A 26 -6.18 -16.97 23.75
CA GLY A 26 -5.11 -17.83 23.32
C GLY A 26 -3.82 -17.12 22.87
N ARG A 27 -2.91 -17.95 22.33
CA ARG A 27 -1.68 -17.49 21.66
C ARG A 27 -2.03 -16.85 20.32
N THR A 28 -1.18 -15.92 19.86
CA THR A 28 -1.24 -15.37 18.51
C THR A 28 -0.67 -16.38 17.51
N GLY A 29 -1.29 -16.53 16.35
CA GLY A 29 -0.83 -17.44 15.30
C GLY A 29 -1.71 -17.38 14.05
N PHE A 30 -1.47 -18.32 13.13
CA PHE A 30 -2.16 -18.38 11.84
C PHE A 30 -3.45 -19.22 11.93
N PHE A 31 -4.47 -18.78 11.20
CA PHE A 31 -5.73 -19.47 11.01
C PHE A 31 -6.37 -19.06 9.69
N ARG A 32 -7.44 -19.73 9.28
CA ARG A 32 -8.24 -19.34 8.12
C ARG A 32 -9.59 -18.80 8.55
N PHE A 33 -10.02 -17.73 7.87
CA PHE A 33 -11.37 -17.20 7.96
C PHE A 33 -11.83 -16.76 6.56
N ALA A 34 -12.96 -17.29 6.10
CA ALA A 34 -13.53 -16.99 4.78
C ALA A 34 -12.51 -17.10 3.62
N ASN A 35 -11.71 -18.16 3.61
CA ASN A 35 -10.60 -18.43 2.69
C ASN A 35 -9.37 -17.51 2.83
N ALA A 36 -9.40 -16.48 3.68
CA ALA A 36 -8.25 -15.64 3.96
C ALA A 36 -7.30 -16.30 4.97
N THR A 37 -6.00 -16.14 4.77
CA THR A 37 -4.98 -16.48 5.77
C THR A 37 -4.86 -15.32 6.75
N CYS A 38 -5.19 -15.58 8.00
CA CYS A 38 -5.23 -14.61 9.09
C CYS A 38 -4.11 -14.85 10.10
N PHE A 39 -3.68 -13.79 10.78
CA PHE A 39 -2.73 -13.85 11.88
C PHE A 39 -3.22 -13.04 13.08
N GLY A 40 -3.52 -13.72 14.18
CA GLY A 40 -4.09 -13.07 15.37
C GLY A 40 -4.43 -14.07 16.46
N LYS A 41 -5.24 -13.64 17.43
CA LYS A 41 -5.79 -14.47 18.51
C LYS A 41 -7.18 -14.94 18.14
N ILE A 42 -7.50 -16.20 18.43
CA ILE A 42 -8.85 -16.76 18.22
C ILE A 42 -9.34 -17.43 19.51
N SER A 43 -10.65 -17.47 19.67
CA SER A 43 -11.32 -18.16 20.79
C SER A 43 -11.72 -19.58 20.39
N GLY A 44 -11.68 -20.50 21.37
CA GLY A 44 -12.24 -21.84 21.24
C GLY A 44 -11.34 -22.85 20.52
N GLN A 45 -10.23 -22.45 19.92
CA GLN A 45 -9.21 -23.32 19.34
C GLN A 45 -7.84 -22.65 19.31
N ALA A 46 -6.77 -23.42 19.20
CA ALA A 46 -5.42 -22.88 19.10
C ALA A 46 -5.09 -22.53 17.63
N PRO A 47 -4.54 -21.33 17.33
CA PRO A 47 -4.03 -21.02 16.01
C PRO A 47 -2.72 -21.79 15.74
N ALA A 48 -2.36 -21.96 14.46
CA ALA A 48 -1.10 -22.56 14.05
C ALA A 48 0.07 -21.61 14.32
N SER A 49 1.20 -22.13 14.76
CA SER A 49 2.40 -21.32 15.06
C SER A 49 3.20 -20.95 13.81
N SER A 50 2.99 -21.65 12.69
CA SER A 50 3.63 -21.40 11.40
C SER A 50 2.71 -21.80 10.25
N LEU A 51 3.03 -21.31 9.03
CA LEU A 51 2.28 -21.66 7.81
C LEU A 51 2.54 -23.08 7.31
N ASP A 52 3.56 -23.76 7.83
CA ASP A 52 3.85 -25.16 7.51
C ASP A 52 2.89 -26.15 8.21
N GLN A 53 2.12 -25.67 9.17
CA GLN A 53 1.12 -26.45 9.89
C GLN A 53 -0.25 -26.32 9.22
N PRO A 54 -1.13 -27.32 9.37
CA PRO A 54 -2.54 -27.17 8.99
C PRO A 54 -3.17 -26.00 9.74
N LEU A 55 -3.72 -25.04 8.98
CA LEU A 55 -4.36 -23.87 9.59
C LEU A 55 -5.78 -24.23 10.05
N PRO A 56 -6.14 -23.95 11.32
CA PRO A 56 -7.50 -24.14 11.79
C PRO A 56 -8.47 -23.22 11.02
N GLU A 57 -9.57 -23.78 10.55
CA GLU A 57 -10.65 -23.03 9.91
C GLU A 57 -11.55 -22.43 10.99
N VAL A 58 -11.76 -21.14 10.91
CA VAL A 58 -12.61 -20.37 11.81
C VAL A 58 -13.88 -19.98 11.05
N ALA A 59 -15.02 -20.47 11.49
CA ALA A 59 -16.31 -20.13 10.94
C ALA A 59 -17.16 -19.36 11.97
N LEU A 60 -18.02 -18.47 11.49
CA LEU A 60 -19.06 -17.91 12.33
C LEU A 60 -20.05 -19.03 12.64
N ARG A 61 -20.35 -19.25 13.91
CA ARG A 61 -21.36 -20.25 14.31
C ARG A 61 -22.72 -19.71 13.93
N GLN A 62 -23.55 -20.49 13.26
CA GLN A 62 -24.96 -20.12 13.05
C GLN A 62 -25.69 -20.19 14.41
N ALA A 63 -26.15 -19.05 14.92
CA ALA A 63 -27.01 -19.03 16.10
C ALA A 63 -28.48 -19.11 15.67
N ASN A 64 -29.23 -19.86 16.42
CA ASN A 64 -30.68 -19.96 16.20
C ASN A 64 -31.44 -18.69 16.59
N SER A 65 -30.81 -17.73 17.23
CA SER A 65 -31.38 -16.42 17.58
C SER A 65 -30.28 -15.47 18.12
N GLY A 66 -30.04 -14.39 17.43
CA GLY A 66 -29.20 -13.29 17.94
C GLY A 66 -27.89 -13.05 17.20
N GLU A 67 -27.25 -11.96 17.55
CA GLU A 67 -25.96 -11.53 17.00
C GLU A 67 -24.83 -12.49 17.38
N GLN A 68 -24.09 -12.96 16.40
CA GLN A 68 -22.95 -13.83 16.65
C GLN A 68 -21.66 -13.02 16.81
N PRO A 69 -20.97 -13.16 17.94
CA PRO A 69 -19.68 -12.55 18.10
C PRO A 69 -18.65 -13.24 17.18
N PHE A 70 -17.80 -12.44 16.56
CA PHE A 70 -16.61 -12.99 15.90
C PHE A 70 -15.73 -13.70 16.94
N PRO A 71 -15.18 -14.86 16.62
CA PRO A 71 -14.30 -15.60 17.55
C PRO A 71 -12.88 -14.99 17.64
N PHE A 72 -12.70 -13.80 17.15
CA PHE A 72 -11.53 -12.93 17.20
C PHE A 72 -11.96 -11.47 17.21
N ASN A 73 -11.06 -10.56 17.55
CA ASN A 73 -11.28 -9.12 17.44
C ASN A 73 -10.97 -8.66 16.00
N PRO A 74 -11.95 -8.24 15.17
CA PRO A 74 -11.71 -7.84 13.79
C PRO A 74 -10.75 -6.65 13.64
N PRO A 75 -10.85 -5.56 14.41
CA PRO A 75 -9.84 -4.50 14.44
C PRO A 75 -8.42 -5.00 14.69
N ASP A 76 -8.21 -5.78 15.75
CA ASP A 76 -6.88 -6.29 16.09
C ASP A 76 -6.33 -7.23 15.00
N LEU A 77 -7.21 -7.99 14.34
CA LEU A 77 -6.82 -8.87 13.23
C LEU A 77 -6.29 -8.05 12.04
N ILE A 78 -7.05 -7.03 11.63
CA ILE A 78 -6.66 -6.13 10.54
C ILE A 78 -5.33 -5.44 10.87
N ASP A 79 -5.21 -4.86 12.06
CA ASP A 79 -4.00 -4.16 12.49
C ASP A 79 -2.80 -5.10 12.58
N SER A 80 -2.99 -6.34 13.08
CA SER A 80 -1.92 -7.34 13.17
C SER A 80 -1.36 -7.74 11.79
N ILE A 81 -2.22 -7.92 10.78
CA ILE A 81 -1.79 -8.25 9.42
C ILE A 81 -1.15 -7.02 8.76
N ARG A 82 -1.81 -5.87 8.82
CA ARG A 82 -1.36 -4.63 8.20
C ARG A 82 -0.02 -4.13 8.75
N SER A 83 0.20 -4.30 10.06
CA SER A 83 1.46 -3.99 10.73
C SER A 83 2.50 -5.11 10.64
N GLU A 84 2.23 -6.14 9.83
CA GLU A 84 3.17 -7.23 9.53
C GLU A 84 3.63 -8.05 10.76
N CYS A 85 2.79 -8.12 11.82
CA CYS A 85 3.10 -8.90 13.02
C CYS A 85 3.36 -10.38 12.72
N TYR A 86 2.84 -10.89 11.62
CA TYR A 86 3.04 -12.26 11.16
C TYR A 86 4.45 -12.51 10.60
N ALA A 87 5.17 -11.48 10.14
CA ALA A 87 6.42 -11.64 9.38
C ALA A 87 7.51 -12.37 10.18
N SER A 88 7.57 -12.19 11.50
CA SER A 88 8.49 -12.93 12.38
C SER A 88 8.18 -14.43 12.50
N HIS A 89 6.97 -14.84 12.10
CA HIS A 89 6.46 -16.21 12.18
C HIS A 89 6.44 -16.91 10.81
N THR A 90 6.52 -16.17 9.72
CA THR A 90 6.63 -16.71 8.35
C THR A 90 8.06 -17.06 7.98
N ASN A 91 9.03 -16.44 8.63
CA ASN A 91 10.44 -16.75 8.45
C ASN A 91 10.72 -18.12 9.07
N GLY A 92 10.61 -19.17 8.27
CA GLY A 92 10.88 -20.53 8.67
C GLY A 92 12.29 -20.68 9.27
N ALA A 93 12.57 -21.80 9.96
CA ALA A 93 13.85 -22.11 10.61
C ALA A 93 15.09 -21.88 9.72
N GLY A 94 14.90 -21.75 8.40
CA GLY A 94 15.96 -21.48 7.43
C GLY A 94 16.56 -20.08 7.46
N GLU A 95 15.82 -19.03 7.87
CA GLU A 95 16.39 -17.66 7.97
C GLU A 95 17.11 -17.41 9.31
N LYS A 96 16.72 -18.15 10.35
CA LYS A 96 17.42 -18.13 11.66
C LYS A 96 18.65 -19.02 11.69
N SER A 97 18.99 -19.71 10.58
CA SER A 97 20.21 -20.54 10.56
C SER A 97 21.46 -19.66 10.66
N LEU A 98 22.31 -19.98 11.61
CA LEU A 98 23.58 -19.29 11.87
C LEU A 98 24.41 -19.05 10.58
N PRO A 99 24.49 -20.01 9.63
CA PRO A 99 25.23 -19.80 8.37
C PRO A 99 24.64 -18.69 7.49
N LYS A 100 23.31 -18.53 7.41
CA LYS A 100 22.67 -17.48 6.60
C LYS A 100 22.85 -16.09 7.22
N GLN A 101 22.83 -16.00 8.55
CA GLN A 101 23.11 -14.73 9.25
C GLN A 101 24.57 -14.30 9.07
N ILE A 102 25.53 -15.24 9.21
CA ILE A 102 26.96 -14.98 9.00
C ILE A 102 27.21 -14.59 7.54
N ALA A 103 26.59 -15.28 6.57
CA ALA A 103 26.71 -14.95 5.16
C ALA A 103 26.14 -13.55 4.86
N ARG A 104 25.04 -13.15 5.51
CA ARG A 104 24.45 -11.81 5.40
C ARG A 104 25.39 -10.74 5.96
N ILE A 105 25.95 -10.94 7.14
CA ILE A 105 26.90 -10.01 7.76
C ILE A 105 28.15 -9.88 6.89
N GLY A 106 28.71 -10.99 6.41
CA GLY A 106 29.85 -11.02 5.51
C GLY A 106 29.57 -10.30 4.18
N TYR A 107 28.41 -10.51 3.60
CA TYR A 107 27.99 -9.81 2.38
C TYR A 107 27.93 -8.29 2.58
N TYR A 108 27.31 -7.82 3.67
CA TYR A 108 27.23 -6.37 3.94
C TYR A 108 28.58 -5.75 4.23
N ALA A 109 29.52 -6.49 4.84
CA ALA A 109 30.87 -6.01 5.11
C ALA A 109 31.71 -5.81 3.83
N VAL A 110 31.45 -6.60 2.78
CA VAL A 110 32.23 -6.53 1.51
C VAL A 110 31.43 -5.94 0.35
N ARG A 111 30.15 -5.61 0.55
CA ARG A 111 29.23 -5.15 -0.47
C ARG A 111 29.77 -3.97 -1.29
N GLU A 112 30.43 -3.04 -0.64
CA GLU A 112 30.94 -1.82 -1.30
C GLU A 112 32.10 -2.09 -2.26
N ILE A 113 32.86 -3.17 -2.01
CA ILE A 113 34.00 -3.58 -2.84
C ILE A 113 33.60 -4.60 -3.93
N LEU A 114 32.42 -5.20 -3.84
CA LEU A 114 31.99 -6.19 -4.82
C LEU A 114 31.47 -5.54 -6.12
N PRO A 115 31.86 -6.05 -7.29
CA PRO A 115 31.27 -5.65 -8.58
C PRO A 115 29.73 -5.80 -8.55
N VAL A 116 29.04 -4.90 -9.26
CA VAL A 116 27.57 -4.87 -9.33
C VAL A 116 26.97 -6.21 -9.76
N THR A 117 27.59 -6.89 -10.72
CA THR A 117 27.17 -8.21 -11.21
C THR A 117 27.21 -9.28 -10.12
N VAL A 118 28.25 -9.26 -9.29
CA VAL A 118 28.43 -10.19 -8.17
C VAL A 118 27.38 -9.91 -7.08
N ARG A 119 27.13 -8.62 -6.78
CA ARG A 119 26.09 -8.21 -5.82
C ARG A 119 24.71 -8.70 -6.26
N ARG A 120 24.35 -8.50 -7.52
CA ARG A 120 23.08 -8.97 -8.10
C ARG A 120 22.93 -10.49 -8.04
N HIS A 121 24.03 -11.22 -8.31
CA HIS A 121 24.02 -12.68 -8.18
C HIS A 121 23.72 -13.14 -6.74
N PHE A 122 24.38 -12.55 -5.73
CA PHE A 122 24.10 -12.86 -4.33
C PHE A 122 22.69 -12.48 -3.90
N GLN A 123 22.15 -11.37 -4.38
CA GLN A 123 20.77 -10.97 -4.09
C GLN A 123 19.76 -11.96 -4.69
N ARG A 124 19.96 -12.41 -5.93
CA ARG A 124 19.12 -13.46 -6.54
C ARG A 124 19.18 -14.76 -5.76
N MET A 125 20.35 -15.18 -5.30
CA MET A 125 20.49 -16.35 -4.43
C MET A 125 19.76 -16.17 -3.08
N TYR A 126 19.87 -14.99 -2.47
CA TYR A 126 19.20 -14.71 -1.20
C TYR A 126 17.67 -14.71 -1.35
N LEU A 127 17.19 -14.16 -2.45
CA LEU A 127 15.75 -14.09 -2.75
C LEU A 127 15.22 -15.38 -3.40
N SER A 128 16.07 -16.36 -3.72
CA SER A 128 15.60 -17.61 -4.34
C SER A 128 14.45 -18.26 -3.56
N GLY A 129 13.47 -18.84 -4.26
CA GLY A 129 12.27 -19.43 -3.65
C GLY A 129 11.22 -18.41 -3.20
N TRP A 130 11.34 -17.13 -3.59
CA TRP A 130 10.35 -16.11 -3.28
C TRP A 130 8.96 -16.45 -3.85
N GLN A 131 8.91 -17.18 -4.96
CA GLN A 131 7.68 -17.62 -5.63
C GLN A 131 6.90 -18.67 -4.83
N ASP A 132 7.59 -19.41 -3.96
CA ASP A 132 7.02 -20.51 -3.17
C ASP A 132 6.49 -20.03 -1.80
N LEU A 133 6.62 -18.74 -1.48
CA LEU A 133 6.13 -18.18 -0.23
C LEU A 133 4.59 -18.17 -0.23
N PRO A 134 3.94 -18.88 0.73
CA PRO A 134 2.49 -19.05 0.70
C PRO A 134 1.71 -17.79 1.10
N PHE A 135 2.36 -16.87 1.84
CA PHE A 135 1.74 -15.65 2.36
C PHE A 135 2.80 -14.57 2.65
N PRO A 136 2.52 -13.30 2.30
CA PRO A 136 1.39 -12.81 1.47
C PRO A 136 1.37 -13.44 0.07
N LYS A 137 0.25 -13.38 -0.64
CA LYS A 137 0.07 -13.99 -1.97
C LYS A 137 0.64 -13.07 -3.06
N TRP A 138 1.68 -13.53 -3.75
CA TRP A 138 2.24 -12.81 -4.89
C TRP A 138 1.39 -13.01 -6.18
N PRO A 139 1.25 -12.06 -7.12
CA PRO A 139 1.92 -10.76 -7.16
C PRO A 139 1.21 -9.64 -6.39
N VAL A 140 0.00 -9.85 -5.89
CA VAL A 140 -0.79 -8.90 -5.09
C VAL A 140 -1.58 -9.70 -4.06
N ASP A 141 -1.58 -9.24 -2.82
CA ASP A 141 -2.36 -9.82 -1.73
C ASP A 141 -3.53 -8.90 -1.35
N PHE A 142 -4.72 -9.45 -1.26
CA PHE A 142 -5.97 -8.76 -0.96
C PHE A 142 -6.55 -9.17 0.40
N THR A 143 -5.78 -9.84 1.25
CA THR A 143 -6.30 -10.41 2.49
C THR A 143 -7.07 -9.39 3.34
N ILE A 144 -6.54 -8.17 3.49
CA ILE A 144 -7.20 -7.10 4.26
C ILE A 144 -8.46 -6.61 3.55
N ASP A 145 -8.41 -6.45 2.24
CA ASP A 145 -9.54 -5.99 1.43
C ASP A 145 -10.68 -7.03 1.47
N ASP A 146 -10.34 -8.31 1.32
CA ASP A 146 -11.28 -9.43 1.41
C ASP A 146 -11.91 -9.54 2.82
N LEU A 147 -11.12 -9.30 3.88
CA LEU A 147 -11.64 -9.29 5.25
C LEU A 147 -12.64 -8.15 5.47
N HIS A 148 -12.36 -6.94 4.97
CA HIS A 148 -13.31 -5.82 5.06
C HIS A 148 -14.61 -6.13 4.32
N GLU A 149 -14.55 -6.70 3.12
CA GLU A 149 -15.73 -7.13 2.37
C GLU A 149 -16.51 -8.20 3.11
N GLN A 150 -15.83 -9.20 3.64
CA GLN A 150 -16.46 -10.28 4.40
C GLN A 150 -17.12 -9.74 5.68
N PHE A 151 -16.46 -8.86 6.41
CA PHE A 151 -17.04 -8.25 7.61
C PHE A 151 -18.29 -7.43 7.28
N LEU A 152 -18.25 -6.61 6.23
CA LEU A 152 -19.43 -5.86 5.79
C LEU A 152 -20.56 -6.82 5.39
N ARG A 153 -20.26 -7.84 4.59
CA ARG A 153 -21.23 -8.84 4.14
C ARG A 153 -21.90 -9.56 5.30
N GLU A 154 -21.12 -10.01 6.28
CA GLU A 154 -21.67 -10.69 7.47
C GLU A 154 -22.61 -9.77 8.27
N ARG A 155 -22.24 -8.48 8.41
CA ARG A 155 -23.11 -7.50 9.08
C ARG A 155 -24.38 -7.20 8.28
N MET A 156 -24.30 -7.13 6.95
CA MET A 156 -25.47 -6.97 6.09
C MET A 156 -26.42 -8.17 6.22
N LEU A 157 -25.91 -9.39 6.17
CA LEU A 157 -26.71 -10.62 6.33
C LEU A 157 -27.37 -10.69 7.71
N ALA A 158 -26.63 -10.43 8.78
CA ALA A 158 -27.13 -10.47 10.15
C ALA A 158 -28.25 -9.45 10.39
N ASN A 159 -28.28 -8.35 9.65
CA ASN A 159 -29.30 -7.30 9.77
C ASN A 159 -30.37 -7.32 8.67
N GLY A 160 -30.37 -8.33 7.79
CA GLY A 160 -31.33 -8.42 6.67
C GLY A 160 -31.17 -7.28 5.65
N VAL A 161 -29.97 -6.71 5.53
CA VAL A 161 -29.66 -5.61 4.60
C VAL A 161 -29.04 -6.19 3.34
N THR A 162 -29.68 -5.96 2.19
CA THR A 162 -29.20 -6.47 0.89
C THR A 162 -28.32 -5.46 0.15
N GLN A 163 -28.42 -4.18 0.50
CA GLN A 163 -27.68 -3.10 -0.13
C GLN A 163 -27.27 -2.05 0.91
N MET A 164 -25.99 -1.65 0.93
CA MET A 164 -25.44 -0.68 1.87
C MET A 164 -24.77 0.47 1.10
N PRO A 165 -25.19 1.73 1.35
CA PRO A 165 -24.53 2.88 0.76
C PRO A 165 -23.18 3.13 1.44
N PHE A 166 -22.20 3.63 0.64
CA PHE A 166 -20.89 4.03 1.13
C PHE A 166 -20.31 5.16 0.26
N ILE A 167 -19.26 5.83 0.72
CA ILE A 167 -18.56 6.83 -0.09
C ILE A 167 -17.54 6.10 -0.97
N TRP A 168 -17.64 6.28 -2.30
CA TRP A 168 -16.73 5.68 -3.27
C TRP A 168 -15.25 5.97 -2.95
N PHE A 169 -14.37 5.07 -3.34
CA PHE A 169 -12.96 5.13 -2.96
C PHE A 169 -12.23 6.34 -3.55
N TRP A 170 -12.49 6.68 -4.80
CA TRP A 170 -11.74 7.69 -5.54
C TRP A 170 -12.60 8.86 -6.02
N PRO A 171 -11.98 10.04 -6.26
CA PRO A 171 -12.73 11.22 -6.67
C PRO A 171 -13.30 11.02 -8.09
N ASP A 172 -14.35 11.80 -8.40
CA ASP A 172 -14.94 11.91 -9.74
C ASP A 172 -15.35 10.58 -10.38
N ALA A 173 -15.74 9.61 -9.53
CA ALA A 173 -16.09 8.23 -9.92
C ALA A 173 -14.93 7.45 -10.56
N ALA A 174 -13.68 7.84 -10.33
CA ALA A 174 -12.54 7.08 -10.85
C ALA A 174 -12.59 5.63 -10.35
N SER A 175 -12.31 4.69 -11.24
CA SER A 175 -12.42 3.26 -10.93
C SER A 175 -11.24 2.73 -10.11
N ALA A 176 -10.05 3.34 -10.25
CA ALA A 176 -8.84 3.03 -9.51
C ALA A 176 -7.93 4.27 -9.47
N CYS A 177 -6.87 4.21 -8.68
CA CYS A 177 -5.86 5.26 -8.58
C CYS A 177 -4.48 4.70 -8.93
N ALA A 178 -3.66 5.49 -9.65
CA ALA A 178 -2.27 5.14 -9.92
C ALA A 178 -1.36 6.32 -9.61
N ILE A 179 -0.26 6.08 -8.88
CA ILE A 179 0.74 7.11 -8.57
C ILE A 179 2.12 6.66 -9.04
N MET A 180 2.86 7.59 -9.66
CA MET A 180 4.20 7.34 -10.15
C MET A 180 5.22 7.99 -9.22
N THR A 181 6.27 7.25 -8.85
CA THR A 181 7.30 7.72 -7.93
C THR A 181 8.70 7.29 -8.38
N HIS A 182 9.71 8.13 -8.10
CA HIS A 182 11.10 7.91 -8.50
C HIS A 182 12.04 8.03 -7.31
N ASP A 183 12.76 6.97 -7.01
CA ASP A 183 13.76 6.96 -5.95
C ASP A 183 15.13 7.35 -6.54
N VAL A 184 15.62 8.53 -6.17
CA VAL A 184 16.88 9.10 -6.67
C VAL A 184 18.01 8.67 -5.76
N GLU A 185 18.74 7.62 -6.15
CA GLU A 185 19.69 6.96 -5.23
C GLU A 185 21.15 7.36 -5.45
N ALA A 186 21.52 7.88 -6.63
CA ALA A 186 22.89 8.26 -6.95
C ALA A 186 22.98 9.55 -7.79
N ALA A 187 24.19 10.09 -7.92
CA ALA A 187 24.44 11.31 -8.70
C ALA A 187 24.04 11.16 -10.18
N GLY A 188 24.19 9.96 -10.75
CA GLY A 188 23.75 9.65 -12.12
C GLY A 188 22.24 9.78 -12.28
N GLY A 189 21.47 9.20 -11.35
CA GLY A 189 20.01 9.33 -11.35
C GLY A 189 19.55 10.76 -11.14
N LYS A 190 20.20 11.51 -10.23
CA LYS A 190 19.94 12.95 -10.07
C LYS A 190 20.12 13.71 -11.39
N ALA A 191 21.20 13.46 -12.11
CA ALA A 191 21.45 14.11 -13.40
C ALA A 191 20.40 13.73 -14.47
N PHE A 192 19.82 12.53 -14.38
CA PHE A 192 18.81 12.04 -15.31
C PHE A 192 17.40 12.54 -15.00
N CYS A 193 17.12 13.09 -13.81
CA CYS A 193 15.78 13.53 -13.41
C CYS A 193 15.12 14.49 -14.41
N SER A 194 15.88 15.43 -15.01
CA SER A 194 15.32 16.36 -16.02
C SER A 194 14.79 15.61 -17.24
N ARG A 195 15.54 14.63 -17.75
CA ARG A 195 15.12 13.79 -18.87
C ARG A 195 13.93 12.90 -18.50
N LEU A 196 13.89 12.39 -17.27
CA LEU A 196 12.77 11.57 -16.79
C LEU A 196 11.48 12.39 -16.71
N MET A 197 11.57 13.65 -16.22
CA MET A 197 10.42 14.56 -16.26
C MET A 197 9.93 14.85 -17.69
N ASP A 198 10.83 14.88 -18.70
CA ASP A 198 10.42 15.03 -20.11
C ASP A 198 9.63 13.81 -20.60
N ILE A 199 10.03 12.61 -20.17
CA ILE A 199 9.32 11.36 -20.51
C ILE A 199 7.95 11.34 -19.85
N ASP A 200 7.85 11.67 -18.57
CA ASP A 200 6.59 11.71 -17.82
C ASP A 200 5.63 12.76 -18.43
N ASP A 201 6.14 13.96 -18.74
CA ASP A 201 5.37 15.03 -19.35
C ASP A 201 4.81 14.65 -20.72
N ALA A 202 5.56 13.88 -21.52
CA ALA A 202 5.12 13.40 -22.82
C ALA A 202 3.89 12.48 -22.75
N HIS A 203 3.64 11.86 -21.58
CA HIS A 203 2.48 11.01 -21.31
C HIS A 203 1.48 11.66 -20.34
N HIS A 204 1.57 12.98 -20.11
CA HIS A 204 0.68 13.72 -19.20
C HIS A 204 0.63 13.14 -17.78
N ILE A 205 1.70 12.51 -17.33
CA ILE A 205 1.84 11.95 -15.97
C ILE A 205 2.76 12.86 -15.17
N LYS A 206 2.36 13.18 -13.96
CA LYS A 206 3.21 13.82 -12.97
C LYS A 206 3.59 12.81 -11.90
N SER A 207 4.84 12.87 -11.46
CA SER A 207 5.42 11.93 -10.50
C SER A 207 6.05 12.65 -9.32
N SER A 208 6.42 11.89 -8.29
CA SER A 208 7.20 12.42 -7.16
C SER A 208 8.61 11.85 -7.16
N PHE A 209 9.57 12.70 -6.83
CA PHE A 209 10.99 12.38 -6.71
C PHE A 209 11.36 12.25 -5.23
N GLN A 210 11.77 11.05 -4.82
CA GLN A 210 12.23 10.74 -3.47
C GLN A 210 13.74 11.02 -3.42
N VAL A 211 14.15 12.07 -2.70
CA VAL A 211 15.51 12.60 -2.71
C VAL A 211 16.22 12.24 -1.42
N ILE A 212 17.43 11.65 -1.52
CA ILE A 212 18.26 11.32 -0.36
C ILE A 212 19.00 12.58 0.11
N PRO A 213 18.80 13.02 1.38
CA PRO A 213 19.36 14.28 1.85
C PRO A 213 20.87 14.29 2.06
N GLU A 214 21.45 13.16 2.51
CA GLU A 214 22.87 13.10 2.93
C GLU A 214 23.64 12.02 2.19
N VAL A 215 24.97 12.24 2.01
CA VAL A 215 25.99 11.27 1.60
C VAL A 215 26.02 10.90 0.12
N ARG A 216 24.87 10.62 -0.51
CA ARG A 216 24.84 10.03 -1.87
C ARG A 216 25.20 11.01 -2.97
N TYR A 217 24.77 12.24 -2.85
CA TYR A 217 25.01 13.36 -3.77
C TYR A 217 24.67 14.67 -3.06
N SER A 218 25.11 15.79 -3.63
CA SER A 218 24.66 17.10 -3.11
C SER A 218 23.23 17.41 -3.55
N VAL A 219 22.46 18.03 -2.65
CA VAL A 219 21.07 18.45 -2.93
C VAL A 219 21.00 19.97 -2.86
N GLU A 220 21.11 20.63 -4.00
CA GLU A 220 21.01 22.08 -4.09
C GLU A 220 19.54 22.51 -4.17
N PRO A 221 19.17 23.65 -3.58
CA PRO A 221 17.82 24.20 -3.69
C PRO A 221 17.33 24.32 -5.14
N ALA A 222 18.22 24.71 -6.07
CA ALA A 222 17.89 24.84 -7.49
C ALA A 222 17.46 23.51 -8.13
N PHE A 223 18.01 22.37 -7.69
CA PHE A 223 17.59 21.05 -8.15
C PHE A 223 16.14 20.75 -7.70
N LEU A 224 15.81 20.99 -6.43
CA LEU A 224 14.47 20.77 -5.91
C LEU A 224 13.45 21.71 -6.55
N ASP A 225 13.84 22.96 -6.77
CA ASP A 225 12.99 23.97 -7.41
C ASP A 225 12.74 23.63 -8.90
N SER A 226 13.73 23.07 -9.59
CA SER A 226 13.55 22.63 -10.99
C SER A 226 12.48 21.55 -11.14
N ILE A 227 12.37 20.64 -10.17
CA ILE A 227 11.32 19.60 -10.12
C ILE A 227 9.96 20.24 -9.88
N ARG A 228 9.84 21.08 -8.84
CA ARG A 228 8.56 21.71 -8.45
C ARG A 228 8.01 22.68 -9.51
N THR A 229 8.89 23.47 -10.13
CA THR A 229 8.47 24.44 -11.16
C THR A 229 7.80 23.76 -12.36
N ARG A 230 8.14 22.50 -12.61
CA ARG A 230 7.50 21.66 -13.63
C ARG A 230 6.25 20.95 -13.14
N GLY A 231 5.81 21.18 -11.90
CA GLY A 231 4.60 20.57 -11.32
C GLY A 231 4.79 19.14 -10.84
N PHE A 232 6.04 18.70 -10.62
CA PHE A 232 6.40 17.44 -9.99
C PHE A 232 6.56 17.61 -8.48
N GLU A 233 6.53 16.52 -7.74
CA GLU A 233 6.64 16.54 -6.28
C GLU A 233 8.03 16.12 -5.81
N VAL A 234 8.49 16.71 -4.70
CA VAL A 234 9.74 16.33 -4.03
C VAL A 234 9.45 15.80 -2.64
N ASN A 235 9.96 14.63 -2.32
CA ASN A 235 9.86 13.99 -1.03
C ASN A 235 11.22 13.56 -0.48
N VAL A 236 11.28 13.15 0.78
CA VAL A 236 12.48 12.66 1.42
C VAL A 236 12.60 11.14 1.28
N HIS A 237 13.78 10.67 0.88
CA HIS A 237 14.12 9.27 0.77
C HIS A 237 15.17 8.87 1.81
N ASP A 238 14.74 8.26 2.93
CA ASP A 238 15.63 7.94 4.05
C ASP A 238 16.40 9.20 4.55
N LEU A 239 17.52 9.01 5.23
CA LEU A 239 18.49 10.06 5.53
C LEU A 239 19.70 9.97 4.60
N ASN A 240 20.31 8.79 4.48
CA ASN A 240 21.55 8.54 3.73
C ASN A 240 21.53 7.21 2.97
N HIS A 241 20.41 6.48 3.03
CA HIS A 241 20.17 5.21 2.36
C HIS A 241 21.21 4.12 2.68
N ASP A 242 21.66 4.04 3.94
CA ASP A 242 22.62 3.03 4.40
C ASP A 242 21.96 1.71 4.85
N GLY A 243 20.62 1.64 4.84
CA GLY A 243 19.84 0.48 5.27
C GLY A 243 19.86 0.28 6.78
N SER A 244 20.17 1.31 7.58
CA SER A 244 20.28 1.21 9.04
C SER A 244 19.22 2.00 9.80
N LEU A 245 18.36 2.75 9.12
CA LEU A 245 17.37 3.63 9.74
C LEU A 245 16.47 2.90 10.75
N PHE A 246 15.99 1.71 10.41
CA PHE A 246 15.05 0.94 11.24
C PHE A 246 15.69 -0.24 12.00
N LYS A 247 17.02 -0.25 12.17
CA LYS A 247 17.69 -1.34 12.90
C LYS A 247 17.52 -1.24 14.41
N GLU A 248 17.69 -0.04 14.95
CA GLU A 248 17.67 0.22 16.40
C GLU A 248 16.83 1.46 16.70
N ARG A 249 16.03 1.40 17.77
CA ARG A 249 15.09 2.46 18.11
C ARG A 249 15.76 3.80 18.39
N GLU A 250 16.83 3.80 19.17
CA GLU A 250 17.56 5.03 19.50
C GLU A 250 18.20 5.67 18.28
N GLU A 251 18.72 4.86 17.35
CA GLU A 251 19.29 5.35 16.10
C GLU A 251 18.21 5.95 15.21
N PHE A 252 17.05 5.31 15.13
CA PHE A 252 15.90 5.86 14.43
C PHE A 252 15.50 7.23 14.98
N SER A 253 15.28 7.35 16.29
CA SER A 253 14.88 8.62 16.92
C SER A 253 15.92 9.73 16.69
N ARG A 254 17.21 9.40 16.73
CA ARG A 254 18.29 10.36 16.44
C ARG A 254 18.26 10.82 14.98
N ARG A 255 18.01 9.92 14.03
CA ARG A 255 17.91 10.24 12.59
C ARG A 255 16.60 10.94 12.26
N ALA A 256 15.50 10.62 12.93
CA ALA A 256 14.19 11.24 12.73
C ALA A 256 14.25 12.77 12.93
N VAL A 257 15.03 13.26 13.90
CA VAL A 257 15.25 14.70 14.08
C VAL A 257 15.83 15.36 12.82
N LYS A 258 16.83 14.71 12.19
CA LYS A 258 17.44 15.21 10.95
C LYS A 258 16.49 15.10 9.76
N ILE A 259 15.79 13.97 9.64
CA ILE A 259 14.80 13.73 8.57
C ILE A 259 13.72 14.81 8.65
N ASN A 260 13.18 15.10 9.83
CA ASN A 260 12.17 16.16 10.06
C ASN A 260 12.68 17.55 9.64
N ARG A 261 13.97 17.85 9.87
CA ARG A 261 14.58 19.07 9.35
C ARG A 261 14.57 19.09 7.80
N TYR A 262 14.98 18.00 7.15
CA TYR A 262 14.96 17.91 5.68
C TYR A 262 13.54 17.91 5.11
N ILE A 263 12.56 17.30 5.77
CA ILE A 263 11.14 17.42 5.40
C ILE A 263 10.74 18.89 5.30
N SER A 264 11.11 19.69 6.33
CA SER A 264 10.83 21.13 6.35
C SER A 264 11.61 21.89 5.27
N GLU A 265 12.92 21.66 5.16
CA GLU A 265 13.81 22.33 4.18
C GLU A 265 13.39 22.01 2.74
N PHE A 266 13.08 20.74 2.45
CA PHE A 266 12.61 20.30 1.14
C PHE A 266 11.12 20.59 0.90
N LYS A 267 10.40 21.16 1.87
CA LYS A 267 8.94 21.33 1.81
C LYS A 267 8.24 20.03 1.37
N ALA A 268 8.75 18.92 1.82
CA ALA A 268 8.24 17.59 1.50
C ALA A 268 7.00 17.28 2.35
N LEU A 269 6.07 16.51 1.78
CA LEU A 269 4.88 16.02 2.49
C LEU A 269 4.96 14.52 2.72
N GLY A 270 5.74 13.81 1.91
CA GLY A 270 5.89 12.38 1.91
C GLY A 270 7.30 11.90 2.23
N PHE A 271 7.38 10.60 2.51
CA PHE A 271 8.60 9.91 2.84
C PHE A 271 8.63 8.51 2.21
N ARG A 272 9.83 8.01 1.97
CA ARG A 272 10.10 6.61 1.65
C ARG A 272 11.39 6.15 2.33
N ALA A 273 11.30 4.99 2.98
CA ALA A 273 12.44 4.35 3.60
C ALA A 273 13.38 3.71 2.57
N GLY A 274 14.67 3.80 2.82
CA GLY A 274 15.69 3.15 1.98
C GLY A 274 15.55 1.62 2.02
N ALA A 275 15.60 0.99 0.84
CA ALA A 275 15.48 -0.45 0.65
C ALA A 275 14.22 -1.06 1.32
N MET A 276 13.16 -0.29 1.47
CA MET A 276 11.88 -0.69 2.08
C MET A 276 12.00 -1.29 3.50
N TYR A 277 13.07 -0.98 4.24
CA TYR A 277 13.14 -1.27 5.66
C TYR A 277 12.15 -0.40 6.41
N ARG A 278 11.39 -0.99 7.33
CA ARG A 278 10.27 -0.29 7.97
C ARG A 278 9.94 -0.81 9.36
N ASN A 279 9.40 0.08 10.18
CA ASN A 279 8.71 -0.22 11.41
C ASN A 279 7.59 0.81 11.56
N GLN A 280 6.35 0.39 11.36
CA GLN A 280 5.20 1.29 11.32
C GLN A 280 4.97 2.00 12.66
N ASP A 281 5.29 1.37 13.78
CA ASP A 281 5.13 1.97 15.12
C ASP A 281 6.07 3.18 15.35
N TRP A 282 7.20 3.23 14.63
CA TRP A 282 8.17 4.31 14.79
C TRP A 282 7.87 5.52 13.90
N MET A 283 7.05 5.34 12.86
CA MET A 283 6.74 6.41 11.89
C MET A 283 6.14 7.66 12.52
N SER A 284 5.48 7.54 13.67
CA SER A 284 4.88 8.68 14.39
C SER A 284 5.88 9.76 14.84
N GLU A 285 7.20 9.47 14.82
CA GLU A 285 8.24 10.47 15.08
C GLU A 285 8.58 11.35 13.87
N LEU A 286 8.10 10.96 12.68
CA LEU A 286 8.33 11.71 11.46
C LEU A 286 7.16 12.69 11.20
N ASN A 287 7.49 13.93 10.86
CA ASN A 287 6.52 14.99 10.58
C ASN A 287 5.98 14.89 9.15
N LEU A 288 5.28 13.81 8.85
CA LEU A 288 4.81 13.46 7.51
C LEU A 288 3.31 13.65 7.36
N SER A 289 2.88 13.99 6.15
CA SER A 289 1.49 13.81 5.74
C SER A 289 1.22 12.40 5.27
N TYR A 290 2.17 11.77 4.57
CA TYR A 290 2.01 10.41 4.08
C TYR A 290 3.36 9.68 3.97
N ASP A 291 3.30 8.36 3.98
CA ASP A 291 4.42 7.45 3.78
C ASP A 291 4.15 6.52 2.58
N MET A 292 5.20 6.01 1.98
CA MET A 292 5.14 5.06 0.87
C MET A 292 6.19 3.94 1.05
N SER A 293 6.39 3.50 2.30
CA SER A 293 7.45 2.54 2.63
C SER A 293 6.96 1.11 2.80
N VAL A 294 5.64 0.88 2.87
CA VAL A 294 5.09 -0.46 3.15
C VAL A 294 4.62 -1.15 1.87
N PRO A 295 5.29 -2.23 1.42
CA PRO A 295 4.81 -3.02 0.29
C PRO A 295 3.51 -3.77 0.62
N ASN A 296 2.67 -3.96 -0.39
CA ASN A 296 1.56 -4.91 -0.32
C ASN A 296 2.07 -6.34 -0.12
N VAL A 297 3.07 -6.75 -0.93
CA VAL A 297 3.79 -8.02 -0.86
C VAL A 297 5.30 -7.73 -0.96
N ALA A 298 6.07 -8.15 0.03
CA ALA A 298 7.51 -7.86 0.11
C ALA A 298 8.41 -9.08 -0.13
N HIS A 299 8.02 -10.00 -1.01
CA HIS A 299 8.80 -11.21 -1.29
C HIS A 299 10.15 -10.91 -1.96
N LEU A 300 10.21 -9.83 -2.74
CA LEU A 300 11.40 -9.38 -3.46
C LEU A 300 12.16 -8.27 -2.73
N GLU A 301 11.74 -7.94 -1.50
CA GLU A 301 12.36 -6.91 -0.69
C GLU A 301 13.31 -7.51 0.36
N PRO A 302 14.32 -6.74 0.81
CA PRO A 302 15.24 -7.19 1.86
C PRO A 302 14.53 -7.49 3.19
N GLN A 303 13.51 -6.74 3.55
CA GLN A 303 12.60 -7.05 4.66
C GLN A 303 11.33 -7.67 4.08
N ARG A 304 11.15 -8.96 4.30
CA ARG A 304 9.95 -9.69 3.89
C ARG A 304 8.73 -9.29 4.71
N GLY A 305 7.55 -9.60 4.21
CA GLY A 305 6.26 -9.25 4.80
C GLY A 305 5.33 -8.63 3.76
N GLY A 306 4.57 -7.64 4.18
CA GLY A 306 3.63 -6.88 3.37
C GLY A 306 2.37 -6.51 4.14
N CYS A 307 1.73 -5.39 3.81
CA CYS A 307 0.52 -4.94 4.49
C CYS A 307 -0.77 -5.63 4.00
N CYS A 308 -0.70 -6.43 2.94
CA CYS A 308 -1.80 -7.25 2.42
C CYS A 308 -3.07 -6.45 2.05
N THR A 309 -2.92 -5.18 1.67
CA THR A 309 -4.02 -4.32 1.17
C THR A 309 -3.56 -3.49 -0.02
N VAL A 310 -4.48 -3.21 -0.92
CA VAL A 310 -4.28 -2.30 -2.05
C VAL A 310 -4.92 -0.93 -1.84
N MET A 311 -5.47 -0.68 -0.65
CA MET A 311 -6.05 0.61 -0.31
C MET A 311 -5.14 1.39 0.63
N PRO A 312 -5.12 2.74 0.53
CA PRO A 312 -4.45 3.55 1.54
C PRO A 312 -5.05 3.31 2.92
N TYR A 313 -4.21 3.47 3.95
CA TYR A 313 -4.65 3.36 5.33
C TYR A 313 -3.92 4.35 6.22
N PHE A 314 -4.31 4.43 7.49
CA PHE A 314 -3.69 5.36 8.44
C PHE A 314 -2.77 4.64 9.41
N ILE A 315 -1.58 5.20 9.58
CA ILE A 315 -0.65 4.90 10.69
C ILE A 315 -0.67 6.13 11.60
N GLY A 316 -1.50 6.12 12.64
CA GLY A 316 -1.82 7.34 13.39
C GLY A 316 -2.48 8.38 12.49
N ASP A 317 -1.82 9.51 12.28
CA ASP A 317 -2.26 10.58 11.38
C ASP A 317 -1.56 10.58 10.01
N ILE A 318 -0.61 9.68 9.80
CA ILE A 318 0.09 9.51 8.52
C ILE A 318 -0.75 8.63 7.60
N VAL A 319 -0.91 9.02 6.34
CA VAL A 319 -1.52 8.16 5.32
C VAL A 319 -0.44 7.27 4.73
N GLU A 320 -0.55 5.97 4.89
CA GLU A 320 0.26 5.02 4.12
C GLU A 320 -0.36 4.83 2.73
N LEU A 321 0.46 5.00 1.70
CA LEU A 321 0.15 4.66 0.30
C LEU A 321 0.93 3.40 -0.05
N PRO A 322 0.35 2.20 0.09
CA PRO A 322 1.08 0.95 -0.04
C PRO A 322 1.76 0.81 -1.40
N LEU A 323 2.98 0.26 -1.43
CA LEU A 323 3.62 -0.14 -2.67
C LEU A 323 2.97 -1.44 -3.16
N THR A 324 2.19 -1.34 -4.22
CA THR A 324 1.39 -2.46 -4.75
C THR A 324 1.97 -3.06 -6.04
N MET A 325 2.90 -2.34 -6.68
CA MET A 325 3.50 -2.76 -7.94
C MET A 325 4.94 -3.23 -7.72
N THR A 326 5.38 -4.21 -8.49
CA THR A 326 6.79 -4.64 -8.50
C THR A 326 7.67 -3.48 -8.95
N GLN A 327 8.69 -3.12 -8.15
CA GLN A 327 9.60 -2.05 -8.51
C GLN A 327 10.52 -2.46 -9.70
N ASP A 328 10.98 -1.48 -10.45
CA ASP A 328 11.85 -1.68 -11.62
C ASP A 328 13.13 -2.44 -11.31
N TYR A 329 13.74 -2.21 -10.11
CA TYR A 329 14.89 -2.97 -9.65
C TYR A 329 14.61 -4.48 -9.62
N SER A 330 13.50 -4.87 -9.03
CA SER A 330 13.11 -6.28 -8.92
C SER A 330 12.78 -6.86 -10.29
N LEU A 331 12.06 -6.10 -11.13
CA LEU A 331 11.72 -6.50 -12.49
C LEU A 331 12.98 -6.73 -13.34
N PHE A 332 13.85 -5.73 -13.45
CA PHE A 332 15.01 -5.78 -14.35
C PHE A 332 16.17 -6.61 -13.82
N HIS A 333 16.41 -6.64 -12.50
CA HIS A 333 17.63 -7.20 -11.93
C HIS A 333 17.45 -8.50 -11.17
N ILE A 334 16.26 -8.78 -10.64
CA ILE A 334 15.96 -10.03 -9.94
C ILE A 334 15.25 -11.00 -10.89
N MET A 335 14.19 -10.53 -11.54
CA MET A 335 13.40 -11.33 -12.48
C MET A 335 14.01 -11.38 -13.88
N GLU A 336 14.88 -10.42 -14.22
CA GLU A 336 15.48 -10.23 -15.56
C GLU A 336 14.41 -10.05 -16.65
N ASP A 337 13.28 -9.48 -16.28
CA ASP A 337 12.17 -9.18 -17.16
C ASP A 337 12.22 -7.71 -17.62
N TYR A 338 12.25 -7.53 -18.95
CA TYR A 338 12.23 -6.24 -19.62
C TYR A 338 10.98 -6.09 -20.48
N SER A 339 9.85 -6.48 -19.90
CA SER A 339 8.51 -6.26 -20.44
C SER A 339 7.63 -5.54 -19.40
N ILE A 340 6.45 -5.10 -19.82
CA ILE A 340 5.45 -4.55 -18.88
C ILE A 340 4.42 -5.60 -18.44
N ASP A 341 4.63 -6.88 -18.73
CA ASP A 341 3.61 -7.91 -18.54
C ASP A 341 3.30 -8.16 -17.06
N VAL A 342 4.33 -8.15 -16.19
CA VAL A 342 4.12 -8.23 -14.73
C VAL A 342 3.29 -7.05 -14.24
N TRP A 343 3.65 -5.84 -14.67
CA TRP A 343 2.89 -4.64 -14.30
C TRP A 343 1.46 -4.66 -14.84
N LYS A 344 1.24 -5.06 -16.09
CA LYS A 344 -0.12 -5.22 -16.65
C LYS A 344 -0.96 -6.16 -15.81
N ARG A 345 -0.41 -7.32 -15.45
CA ARG A 345 -1.10 -8.29 -14.59
C ARG A 345 -1.44 -7.68 -13.21
N GLN A 346 -0.51 -6.97 -12.59
CA GLN A 346 -0.76 -6.30 -11.31
C GLN A 346 -1.79 -5.18 -11.46
N ILE A 347 -1.71 -4.38 -12.52
CA ILE A 347 -2.69 -3.31 -12.84
C ILE A 347 -4.11 -3.91 -12.98
N ASP A 348 -4.26 -5.02 -13.70
CA ASP A 348 -5.57 -5.66 -13.86
C ASP A 348 -6.10 -6.20 -12.52
N LEU A 349 -5.25 -6.81 -11.70
CA LEU A 349 -5.62 -7.32 -10.37
C LEU A 349 -6.03 -6.18 -9.43
N VAL A 350 -5.21 -5.13 -9.31
CA VAL A 350 -5.45 -3.99 -8.41
C VAL A 350 -6.62 -3.15 -8.91
N GLY A 351 -6.68 -2.89 -10.23
CA GLY A 351 -7.78 -2.13 -10.85
C GLY A 351 -9.12 -2.84 -10.72
N GLY A 352 -9.15 -4.19 -10.84
CA GLY A 352 -10.34 -5.00 -10.61
C GLY A 352 -10.88 -4.94 -9.17
N ARG A 353 -10.06 -4.46 -8.22
CA ARG A 353 -10.43 -4.25 -6.81
C ARG A 353 -10.55 -2.76 -6.45
N ASN A 354 -10.60 -1.88 -7.43
CA ASN A 354 -10.67 -0.42 -7.25
C ASN A 354 -9.52 0.14 -6.40
N GLY A 355 -8.34 -0.49 -6.44
CA GLY A 355 -7.22 -0.24 -5.55
C GLY A 355 -6.30 0.90 -6.01
N LEU A 356 -5.26 1.14 -5.20
CA LEU A 356 -4.15 2.04 -5.46
C LEU A 356 -2.99 1.27 -6.10
N MET A 357 -2.52 1.73 -7.25
CA MET A 357 -1.32 1.29 -7.94
C MET A 357 -0.18 2.25 -7.63
N THR A 358 0.79 1.83 -6.84
CA THR A 358 1.96 2.64 -6.50
C THR A 358 3.18 2.08 -7.22
N PHE A 359 3.73 2.84 -8.16
CA PHE A 359 4.91 2.48 -8.92
C PHE A 359 6.16 3.10 -8.32
N ILE A 360 7.25 2.33 -8.31
CA ILE A 360 8.61 2.82 -8.05
C ILE A 360 9.45 2.55 -9.27
N SER A 361 10.13 3.58 -9.74
CA SER A 361 11.23 3.45 -10.68
C SER A 361 12.41 4.32 -10.24
N HIS A 362 13.61 3.91 -10.64
CA HIS A 362 14.84 4.59 -10.26
C HIS A 362 15.45 5.27 -11.49
N PRO A 363 15.63 6.60 -11.45
CA PRO A 363 16.31 7.31 -12.54
C PRO A 363 17.66 6.70 -12.88
N ASP A 364 18.33 6.09 -11.89
CA ASP A 364 19.62 5.41 -12.05
C ASP A 364 19.56 4.21 -13.01
N TYR A 365 18.45 3.47 -13.05
CA TYR A 365 18.28 2.30 -13.92
C TYR A 365 17.70 2.66 -15.28
N LEU A 366 16.94 3.76 -15.36
CA LEU A 366 16.29 4.23 -16.58
C LEU A 366 17.24 4.97 -17.55
N GLN A 367 18.53 5.09 -17.21
CA GLN A 367 19.56 5.55 -18.15
C GLN A 367 19.87 4.51 -19.24
N ASP A 368 19.56 3.24 -18.99
CA ASP A 368 19.65 2.17 -19.99
C ASP A 368 18.50 2.28 -20.99
N ASP A 369 18.79 2.30 -22.29
CA ASP A 369 17.78 2.47 -23.35
C ASP A 369 16.70 1.39 -23.34
N ARG A 370 17.03 0.17 -22.91
CA ARG A 370 16.05 -0.93 -22.85
C ARG A 370 15.09 -0.72 -21.69
N ALA A 371 15.60 -0.38 -20.51
CA ALA A 371 14.81 -0.08 -19.35
C ALA A 371 13.93 1.17 -19.59
N GLN A 372 14.50 2.22 -20.24
CA GLN A 372 13.76 3.42 -20.59
C GLN A 372 12.58 3.14 -21.53
N ARG A 373 12.75 2.25 -22.54
CA ARG A 373 11.64 1.84 -23.41
C ARG A 373 10.54 1.16 -22.63
N VAL A 374 10.88 0.20 -21.74
CA VAL A 374 9.88 -0.50 -20.91
C VAL A 374 9.11 0.50 -20.02
N TYR A 375 9.82 1.49 -19.44
CA TYR A 375 9.18 2.55 -18.65
C TYR A 375 8.24 3.41 -19.51
N THR A 376 8.66 3.81 -20.71
CA THR A 376 7.83 4.56 -21.65
C THR A 376 6.57 3.79 -22.08
N ASP A 377 6.71 2.48 -22.34
CA ASP A 377 5.57 1.60 -22.65
C ASP A 377 4.58 1.50 -21.47
N LEU A 378 5.09 1.49 -20.23
CA LEU A 378 4.24 1.55 -19.04
C LEU A 378 3.44 2.86 -18.97
N LEU A 379 4.10 4.01 -19.21
CA LEU A 379 3.42 5.31 -19.16
C LEU A 379 2.35 5.43 -20.25
N ALA A 380 2.65 4.97 -21.46
CA ALA A 380 1.68 4.92 -22.55
C ALA A 380 0.45 4.06 -22.17
N TYR A 381 0.70 2.89 -21.60
CA TYR A 381 -0.38 2.01 -21.13
C TYR A 381 -1.22 2.64 -20.01
N LEU A 382 -0.60 3.36 -19.07
CA LEU A 382 -1.34 4.06 -18.01
C LEU A 382 -2.16 5.23 -18.57
N ASP A 383 -1.65 5.94 -19.58
CA ASP A 383 -2.39 7.02 -20.24
C ASP A 383 -3.62 6.50 -20.99
N ASP A 384 -3.51 5.35 -21.67
CA ASP A 384 -4.65 4.65 -22.27
C ASP A 384 -5.70 4.30 -21.21
N LEU A 385 -5.30 3.71 -20.09
CA LEU A 385 -6.19 3.31 -18.99
C LEU A 385 -6.88 4.50 -18.30
N ARG A 386 -6.25 5.67 -18.26
CA ARG A 386 -6.88 6.92 -17.80
C ARG A 386 -8.17 7.19 -18.56
N HIS A 387 -8.16 7.00 -19.87
CA HIS A 387 -9.30 7.27 -20.75
C HIS A 387 -10.26 6.09 -20.84
N GLU A 388 -9.75 4.87 -20.97
CA GLU A 388 -10.56 3.67 -21.19
C GLU A 388 -11.27 3.17 -19.94
N ARG A 389 -10.60 3.28 -18.76
CA ARG A 389 -11.09 2.75 -17.49
C ARG A 389 -11.34 3.81 -16.43
N ASN A 390 -11.22 5.08 -16.76
CA ASN A 390 -11.37 6.19 -15.83
C ASN A 390 -10.43 6.07 -14.61
N TYR A 391 -9.13 5.78 -14.84
CA TYR A 391 -8.15 5.75 -13.77
C TYR A 391 -7.72 7.17 -13.40
N TRP A 392 -7.66 7.45 -12.10
CA TRP A 392 -7.12 8.70 -11.58
C TRP A 392 -5.60 8.56 -11.38
N ILE A 393 -4.82 9.44 -12.03
CA ILE A 393 -3.35 9.41 -11.97
C ILE A 393 -2.85 10.74 -11.39
N PRO A 394 -2.92 10.90 -10.05
CA PRO A 394 -2.49 12.12 -9.36
C PRO A 394 -1.03 12.03 -8.92
N LEU A 395 -0.53 13.14 -8.37
CA LEU A 395 0.63 13.12 -7.49
C LEU A 395 0.32 12.40 -6.17
N PRO A 396 1.30 11.75 -5.53
CA PRO A 396 1.10 11.05 -4.26
C PRO A 396 0.44 11.90 -3.17
N TYR A 397 0.84 13.19 -3.02
CA TYR A 397 0.21 14.07 -2.04
C TYR A 397 -1.28 14.28 -2.28
N GLN A 398 -1.71 14.30 -3.56
CA GLN A 398 -3.13 14.45 -3.91
C GLN A 398 -3.93 13.20 -3.55
N ALA A 399 -3.36 12.02 -3.75
CA ALA A 399 -3.97 10.76 -3.33
C ALA A 399 -4.09 10.68 -1.80
N ALA A 400 -3.04 11.06 -1.08
CA ALA A 400 -3.03 11.11 0.38
C ALA A 400 -4.03 12.15 0.92
N GLN A 401 -4.08 13.35 0.33
CA GLN A 401 -5.04 14.39 0.71
C GLN A 401 -6.47 13.94 0.46
N TRP A 402 -6.74 13.31 -0.71
CA TRP A 402 -8.06 12.73 -0.97
C TRP A 402 -8.47 11.70 0.09
N TRP A 403 -7.56 10.84 0.53
CA TRP A 403 -7.87 9.83 1.54
C TRP A 403 -8.17 10.46 2.92
N ARG A 404 -7.48 11.57 3.26
CA ARG A 404 -7.80 12.39 4.46
C ARG A 404 -9.16 13.06 4.34
N ASP A 405 -9.45 13.68 3.21
CA ASP A 405 -10.73 14.35 2.96
C ASP A 405 -11.87 13.35 3.03
N ARG A 406 -11.71 12.19 2.39
CA ARG A 406 -12.67 11.09 2.43
C ARG A 406 -12.90 10.58 3.85
N ARG A 407 -11.86 10.48 4.68
CA ARG A 407 -11.98 10.11 6.12
C ARG A 407 -12.86 11.12 6.88
N ALA A 408 -12.81 12.38 6.53
CA ALA A 408 -13.59 13.44 7.16
C ALA A 408 -15.02 13.59 6.60
N MET A 409 -15.33 12.96 5.46
CA MET A 409 -16.66 12.98 4.86
C MET A 409 -17.66 12.12 5.65
N ARG A 410 -18.96 12.47 5.50
CA ARG A 410 -20.08 11.73 6.09
C ARG A 410 -21.17 11.53 5.06
N LEU A 411 -21.83 10.35 5.12
CA LEU A 411 -23.06 10.10 4.41
C LEU A 411 -24.24 10.57 5.26
N VAL A 412 -25.07 11.44 4.71
CA VAL A 412 -26.26 12.00 5.36
C VAL A 412 -27.49 11.58 4.56
N LYS A 413 -28.49 11.01 5.23
CA LYS A 413 -29.73 10.61 4.59
C LYS A 413 -30.63 11.84 4.42
N SER A 414 -31.11 12.10 3.20
CA SER A 414 -32.07 13.14 2.87
C SER A 414 -33.39 12.56 2.35
N SER A 415 -34.37 13.42 2.08
CA SER A 415 -35.63 12.99 1.43
C SER A 415 -35.42 12.40 0.03
N ASN A 416 -34.36 12.78 -0.65
CA ASN A 416 -34.07 12.43 -2.04
C ASN A 416 -32.96 11.37 -2.18
N GLY A 417 -32.58 10.67 -1.08
CA GLY A 417 -31.52 9.68 -1.10
C GLY A 417 -30.36 10.01 -0.15
N TRP A 418 -29.14 9.67 -0.53
CA TRP A 418 -27.95 9.93 0.25
C TRP A 418 -27.17 11.13 -0.31
N THR A 419 -26.65 11.96 0.58
CA THR A 419 -25.76 13.08 0.25
C THR A 419 -24.44 12.92 1.00
N ILE A 420 -23.36 13.47 0.46
CA ILE A 420 -22.04 13.47 1.08
C ILE A 420 -21.74 14.88 1.58
N GLU A 421 -21.36 14.98 2.87
CA GLU A 421 -20.93 16.23 3.49
C GLU A 421 -19.46 16.10 3.92
N GLY A 422 -18.70 17.18 3.79
CA GLY A 422 -17.29 17.24 4.20
C GLY A 422 -16.39 17.89 3.16
N PRO A 423 -15.06 17.88 3.41
CA PRO A 423 -14.09 18.46 2.49
C PRO A 423 -14.16 17.79 1.11
N ASN A 424 -14.13 18.58 0.03
CA ASN A 424 -14.15 18.08 -1.35
C ASN A 424 -15.31 17.11 -1.69
N ALA A 425 -16.45 17.19 -0.97
CA ALA A 425 -17.62 16.32 -1.17
C ALA A 425 -18.20 16.41 -2.59
N ASN A 426 -18.00 17.54 -3.31
CA ASN A 426 -18.42 17.71 -4.70
C ASN A 426 -17.73 16.73 -5.67
N ARG A 427 -16.55 16.23 -5.32
CA ARG A 427 -15.82 15.22 -6.09
C ARG A 427 -16.16 13.78 -5.65
N ALA A 428 -16.74 13.61 -4.47
CA ALA A 428 -17.13 12.31 -3.95
C ALA A 428 -18.40 11.79 -4.63
N ARG A 429 -18.57 10.46 -4.61
CA ARG A 429 -19.78 9.80 -5.14
C ARG A 429 -20.31 8.81 -4.12
N VAL A 430 -21.63 8.72 -4.04
CA VAL A 430 -22.31 7.65 -3.33
C VAL A 430 -22.19 6.38 -4.15
N ALA A 431 -21.84 5.30 -3.49
CA ALA A 431 -21.83 3.96 -4.06
C ALA A 431 -22.63 3.00 -3.18
N TYR A 432 -22.98 1.86 -3.72
CA TYR A 432 -23.71 0.81 -3.02
C TYR A 432 -22.93 -0.50 -3.06
N ALA A 433 -22.75 -1.11 -1.90
CA ALA A 433 -22.35 -2.49 -1.76
C ALA A 433 -23.60 -3.36 -1.72
N THR A 434 -23.75 -4.26 -2.67
CA THR A 434 -24.90 -5.17 -2.78
C THR A 434 -24.40 -6.60 -2.59
N ILE A 435 -25.14 -7.41 -1.80
CA ILE A 435 -24.81 -8.82 -1.63
C ILE A 435 -24.97 -9.52 -2.99
N ASP A 436 -23.86 -10.09 -3.47
CA ASP A 436 -23.78 -10.91 -4.66
C ASP A 436 -23.03 -12.20 -4.30
N SER A 437 -23.63 -13.36 -4.55
CA SER A 437 -23.03 -14.62 -4.09
C SER A 437 -21.78 -14.98 -4.92
N PRO A 438 -20.60 -15.20 -4.31
CA PRO A 438 -20.34 -15.36 -2.87
C PRO A 438 -19.89 -14.09 -2.13
N GLY A 439 -19.82 -12.88 -2.75
CA GLY A 439 -19.20 -11.67 -2.22
C GLY A 439 -20.12 -10.44 -2.17
N LEU A 440 -19.51 -9.29 -2.39
CA LEU A 440 -20.17 -7.99 -2.58
C LEU A 440 -19.89 -7.48 -3.99
N ARG A 441 -20.88 -6.82 -4.57
CA ARG A 441 -20.73 -6.06 -5.82
C ARG A 441 -20.93 -4.58 -5.53
N TYR A 442 -20.06 -3.75 -6.08
CA TYR A 442 -20.18 -2.31 -5.96
C TYR A 442 -20.80 -1.69 -7.20
N SER A 443 -21.64 -0.68 -6.98
CA SER A 443 -22.24 0.15 -8.04
C SER A 443 -22.25 1.60 -7.60
N LEU A 444 -21.91 2.49 -8.50
CA LEU A 444 -22.06 3.94 -8.28
C LEU A 444 -23.52 4.33 -8.41
N GLU A 445 -23.96 5.30 -7.61
CA GLU A 445 -25.27 5.91 -7.79
C GLU A 445 -25.32 6.62 -9.16
N PRO A 446 -26.37 6.41 -9.97
CA PRO A 446 -26.49 7.13 -11.23
C PRO A 446 -26.45 8.65 -10.99
N THR A 447 -25.57 9.35 -11.70
CA THR A 447 -25.55 10.81 -11.63
C THR A 447 -26.89 11.32 -12.21
N VAL A 448 -27.76 11.85 -11.36
CA VAL A 448 -28.94 12.58 -11.83
C VAL A 448 -28.42 13.79 -12.59
N ALA A 449 -28.56 13.78 -13.90
CA ALA A 449 -28.26 14.96 -14.72
C ALA A 449 -29.02 16.14 -14.12
N GLN A 450 -28.31 17.14 -13.64
CA GLN A 450 -28.95 18.41 -13.26
C GLN A 450 -29.59 18.95 -14.52
N THR A 451 -30.91 18.76 -14.64
CA THR A 451 -31.71 19.50 -15.60
C THR A 451 -31.55 20.97 -15.26
N GLN A 452 -30.75 21.70 -16.05
CA GLN A 452 -30.75 23.15 -15.98
C GLN A 452 -32.21 23.59 -16.20
N PRO A 453 -32.77 24.46 -15.36
CA PRO A 453 -34.05 25.08 -15.69
C PRO A 453 -33.87 25.87 -16.97
N VAL A 454 -34.63 25.47 -18.00
CA VAL A 454 -34.78 26.28 -19.23
C VAL A 454 -35.47 27.53 -18.77
N GLY A 455 -34.73 28.63 -18.71
CA GLY A 455 -35.24 29.98 -18.48
C GLY A 455 -35.66 30.64 -19.81
#